data_40fc0331806816d3bbd5269178bb9d50
#
_entry.id   40fc0331806816d3bbd5269178bb9d50
#
_cell.length_a   1.000
_cell.length_b   1.000
_cell.length_c   1.000
_cell.angle_alpha   90.00
_cell.angle_beta   90.00
_cell.angle_gamma   90.00
#
_symmetry.space_group_name_H-M   'P 1'
#
loop_
_entity.id
_entity.type
_entity.pdbx_description
1 polymer ?
#
loop_
_entity_poly.entity_id
_entity_poly.type
_entity_poly.pdbx_seq_one_letter_code
_entity_poly.pdbx_strand_id
1 'polypeptide(L)'
;MLEDGTKVAIKRLESSRGGGDDQFRAEVIAIGSVHHSNLVKLIGFCCDEHKHTLLVYEYMPNGSLDMWIFARDDNNFLDWRTRSKIALDIAKGLSYLHEGCDQSILHLDIKPQNILLDVEFKAKISDFGLAIFAAKGSNNLRDTALRGTPGYMAPEWLRYEVSRKIDVYSFGIVLLEIVSGKQALEFLDAIDHHSDSDDHHHPFHAERSDLVELLDPRLKGWSYSSSEVERFVLVALCCIQDDPSARPGMGNVVKMLEGNLAVPDPLISQRYQSTAIPFGIASFLASRLRSSKNTH
;
A
#
# COMPACT_ATOMS: atom_id res chain seq x y z
N MET A 1 -19.27 21.54 -6.57
CA MET A 1 -19.37 22.30 -5.31
C MET A 1 -20.76 22.07 -4.74
N LEU A 2 -20.85 21.96 -3.42
CA LEU A 2 -22.13 21.94 -2.71
C LEU A 2 -22.72 23.37 -2.62
N GLU A 3 -23.95 23.48 -2.18
CA GLU A 3 -24.65 24.79 -2.08
C GLU A 3 -23.94 25.78 -1.14
N ASP A 4 -23.23 25.28 -0.12
CA ASP A 4 -22.41 26.07 0.80
C ASP A 4 -21.04 26.48 0.27
N GLY A 5 -20.72 26.13 -0.99
CA GLY A 5 -19.43 26.40 -1.64
C GLY A 5 -18.34 25.34 -1.34
N THR A 6 -18.62 24.31 -0.56
CA THR A 6 -17.67 23.23 -0.28
C THR A 6 -17.31 22.48 -1.57
N LYS A 7 -15.99 22.37 -1.85
CA LYS A 7 -15.50 21.54 -2.96
C LYS A 7 -15.62 20.05 -2.61
N VAL A 8 -16.11 19.26 -3.55
CA VAL A 8 -16.25 17.81 -3.42
C VAL A 8 -15.67 17.10 -4.64
N ALA A 9 -15.26 15.86 -4.46
CA ALA A 9 -14.92 14.93 -5.54
C ALA A 9 -16.09 13.97 -5.76
N ILE A 10 -16.42 13.71 -7.02
CA ILE A 10 -17.51 12.80 -7.41
C ILE A 10 -16.91 11.63 -8.17
N LYS A 11 -17.07 10.42 -7.63
CA LYS A 11 -16.73 9.16 -8.31
C LYS A 11 -18.01 8.58 -8.91
N ARG A 12 -18.02 8.44 -10.23
CA ARG A 12 -19.11 7.77 -10.95
C ARG A 12 -18.73 6.31 -11.17
N LEU A 13 -19.58 5.41 -10.72
CA LEU A 13 -19.42 3.98 -10.96
C LEU A 13 -20.25 3.58 -12.18
N GLU A 14 -19.61 2.88 -13.14
CA GLU A 14 -20.31 2.38 -14.31
C GLU A 14 -21.01 1.06 -13.99
N SER A 15 -22.28 0.98 -14.35
CA SER A 15 -23.10 -0.24 -14.21
C SER A 15 -22.77 -1.26 -15.30
N SER A 16 -21.50 -1.73 -15.37
CA SER A 16 -21.13 -2.79 -16.28
C SER A 16 -21.43 -4.15 -15.62
N ARG A 17 -22.51 -4.80 -16.09
CA ARG A 17 -22.88 -6.22 -15.86
C ARG A 17 -22.45 -6.82 -14.49
N GLY A 18 -22.99 -6.28 -13.39
CA GLY A 18 -22.90 -6.91 -12.07
C GLY A 18 -21.75 -6.46 -11.17
N GLY A 19 -20.67 -5.84 -11.67
CA GLY A 19 -19.51 -5.46 -10.84
C GLY A 19 -19.64 -4.11 -10.15
N GLY A 20 -20.37 -3.14 -10.73
CA GLY A 20 -20.53 -1.80 -10.16
C GLY A 20 -21.37 -1.74 -8.89
N ASP A 21 -22.37 -2.60 -8.78
CA ASP A 21 -23.24 -2.65 -7.60
C ASP A 21 -22.52 -3.24 -6.40
N ASP A 22 -21.66 -4.26 -6.60
CA ASP A 22 -20.86 -4.87 -5.54
C ASP A 22 -19.79 -3.90 -5.03
N GLN A 23 -19.11 -3.19 -5.94
CA GLN A 23 -18.14 -2.18 -5.61
C GLN A 23 -18.77 -1.01 -4.84
N PHE A 24 -19.93 -0.53 -5.30
CA PHE A 24 -20.68 0.53 -4.61
C PHE A 24 -21.06 0.12 -3.19
N ARG A 25 -21.64 -1.09 -3.03
CA ARG A 25 -22.03 -1.60 -1.72
C ARG A 25 -20.84 -1.74 -0.80
N ALA A 26 -19.73 -2.34 -1.28
CA ALA A 26 -18.51 -2.49 -0.51
C ALA A 26 -18.01 -1.12 -0.03
N GLU A 27 -17.97 -0.12 -0.91
CA GLU A 27 -17.46 1.21 -0.61
C GLU A 27 -18.37 1.97 0.37
N VAL A 28 -19.70 1.97 0.14
CA VAL A 28 -20.66 2.66 1.04
C VAL A 28 -20.68 2.01 2.43
N ILE A 29 -20.67 0.68 2.50
CA ILE A 29 -20.71 -0.02 3.79
C ILE A 29 -19.39 0.17 4.54
N ALA A 30 -18.24 0.03 3.86
CA ALA A 30 -16.94 0.14 4.49
C ALA A 30 -16.67 1.57 4.99
N ILE A 31 -16.80 2.59 4.12
CA ILE A 31 -16.42 3.95 4.48
C ILE A 31 -17.54 4.75 5.13
N GLY A 32 -18.82 4.39 4.90
CA GLY A 32 -19.96 5.08 5.48
C GLY A 32 -20.09 4.93 6.99
N SER A 33 -19.50 3.88 7.57
CA SER A 33 -19.55 3.58 9.01
C SER A 33 -18.27 3.97 9.76
N VAL A 34 -17.20 4.41 9.07
CA VAL A 34 -15.90 4.69 9.68
C VAL A 34 -15.51 6.16 9.56
N HIS A 35 -14.92 6.69 10.63
CA HIS A 35 -14.44 8.07 10.66
C HIS A 35 -13.03 8.12 11.25
N HIS A 36 -12.06 8.45 10.44
CA HIS A 36 -10.67 8.61 10.88
C HIS A 36 -9.97 9.71 10.08
N SER A 37 -9.06 10.43 10.70
CA SER A 37 -8.36 11.56 10.08
C SER A 37 -7.48 11.17 8.88
N ASN A 38 -7.12 9.88 8.75
CA ASN A 38 -6.32 9.34 7.66
C ASN A 38 -7.14 8.43 6.72
N LEU A 39 -8.47 8.60 6.69
CA LEU A 39 -9.38 8.02 5.70
C LEU A 39 -10.13 9.13 4.98
N VAL A 40 -10.33 8.98 3.67
CA VAL A 40 -11.12 9.95 2.89
C VAL A 40 -12.58 9.88 3.32
N LYS A 41 -13.18 11.02 3.65
CA LYS A 41 -14.54 11.09 4.12
C LYS A 41 -15.55 10.96 2.98
N LEU A 42 -16.45 9.99 3.07
CA LEU A 42 -17.65 9.95 2.25
C LEU A 42 -18.65 11.00 2.77
N ILE A 43 -19.05 11.94 1.93
CA ILE A 43 -20.01 13.00 2.27
C ILE A 43 -21.44 12.53 1.98
N GLY A 44 -21.61 11.76 0.90
CA GLY A 44 -22.89 11.23 0.49
C GLY A 44 -22.78 10.34 -0.74
N PHE A 45 -23.91 9.80 -1.14
CA PHE A 45 -24.00 8.97 -2.34
C PHE A 45 -25.37 9.15 -3.00
N CYS A 46 -25.46 8.81 -4.28
CA CYS A 46 -26.70 8.75 -5.04
C CYS A 46 -26.75 7.46 -5.82
N CYS A 47 -27.89 6.78 -5.75
CA CYS A 47 -28.20 5.62 -6.57
C CYS A 47 -29.55 5.89 -7.24
N ASP A 48 -29.54 6.09 -8.56
CA ASP A 48 -30.71 6.42 -9.37
C ASP A 48 -31.28 5.14 -10.02
N GLU A 49 -32.59 5.11 -10.28
CA GLU A 49 -33.28 4.03 -11.00
C GLU A 49 -32.72 3.80 -12.41
N HIS A 50 -32.06 4.80 -13.01
CA HIS A 50 -31.34 4.72 -14.28
C HIS A 50 -29.92 4.18 -14.18
N LYS A 51 -29.54 3.56 -13.02
CA LYS A 51 -28.23 2.94 -12.75
C LYS A 51 -27.05 3.92 -12.74
N HIS A 52 -27.27 5.19 -12.48
CA HIS A 52 -26.17 6.10 -12.17
C HIS A 52 -25.86 6.00 -10.67
N THR A 53 -24.71 5.47 -10.37
CA THR A 53 -24.24 5.34 -9.00
C THR A 53 -23.10 6.34 -8.80
N LEU A 54 -23.32 7.29 -7.89
CA LEU A 54 -22.37 8.35 -7.58
C LEU A 54 -21.97 8.28 -6.11
N LEU A 55 -20.68 8.43 -5.86
CA LEU A 55 -20.11 8.60 -4.52
C LEU A 55 -19.53 10.01 -4.43
N VAL A 56 -19.84 10.73 -3.36
CA VAL A 56 -19.40 12.11 -3.13
C VAL A 56 -18.43 12.12 -1.95
N TYR A 57 -17.21 12.54 -2.19
CA TYR A 57 -16.12 12.58 -1.22
C TYR A 57 -15.66 14.00 -0.93
N GLU A 58 -14.99 14.19 0.19
CA GLU A 58 -14.18 15.38 0.41
C GLU A 58 -13.17 15.56 -0.71
N TYR A 59 -12.92 16.82 -1.09
CA TYR A 59 -11.98 17.12 -2.16
C TYR A 59 -10.53 17.13 -1.64
N MET A 60 -9.65 16.40 -2.31
CA MET A 60 -8.24 16.27 -1.97
C MET A 60 -7.39 17.06 -2.98
N PRO A 61 -6.98 18.31 -2.66
CA PRO A 61 -6.40 19.23 -3.63
C PRO A 61 -5.04 18.81 -4.17
N ASN A 62 -4.26 18.05 -3.40
CA ASN A 62 -2.93 17.60 -3.81
C ASN A 62 -2.97 16.24 -4.53
N GLY A 63 -4.16 15.71 -4.88
CA GLY A 63 -4.30 14.47 -5.64
C GLY A 63 -3.75 13.25 -4.93
N SER A 64 -3.23 12.30 -5.68
CA SER A 64 -2.72 11.02 -5.18
C SER A 64 -1.18 11.02 -5.01
N LEU A 65 -0.70 10.18 -4.11
CA LEU A 65 0.71 10.09 -3.70
C LEU A 65 1.65 9.74 -4.86
N ASP A 66 1.22 8.89 -5.82
CA ASP A 66 2.01 8.51 -6.99
C ASP A 66 2.43 9.71 -7.84
N MET A 67 1.58 10.75 -7.91
CA MET A 67 1.89 11.99 -8.64
C MET A 67 3.09 12.74 -8.06
N TRP A 68 3.46 12.46 -6.81
CA TRP A 68 4.53 13.14 -6.07
C TRP A 68 5.79 12.30 -5.95
N ILE A 69 5.65 11.01 -5.60
CA ILE A 69 6.83 10.16 -5.39
C ILE A 69 7.48 9.72 -6.71
N PHE A 70 6.68 9.54 -7.78
CA PHE A 70 7.17 9.13 -9.10
C PHE A 70 7.31 10.29 -10.10
N ALA A 71 7.03 11.53 -9.66
CA ALA A 71 7.21 12.70 -10.51
C ALA A 71 8.65 12.81 -11.00
N ARG A 72 8.80 13.08 -12.30
CA ARG A 72 10.12 13.36 -12.91
C ARG A 72 10.48 14.85 -12.84
N ASP A 73 9.53 15.68 -12.45
CA ASP A 73 9.68 17.14 -12.36
C ASP A 73 10.07 17.52 -10.92
N ASP A 74 11.11 18.33 -10.78
CA ASP A 74 11.59 18.82 -9.49
C ASP A 74 10.58 19.73 -8.77
N ASN A 75 9.56 20.25 -9.47
CA ASN A 75 8.50 21.04 -8.86
C ASN A 75 7.51 20.22 -8.02
N ASN A 76 7.41 18.92 -8.25
CA ASN A 76 6.53 17.99 -7.53
C ASN A 76 7.36 17.06 -6.63
N PHE A 77 8.16 17.64 -5.74
CA PHE A 77 9.05 16.89 -4.87
C PHE A 77 8.59 16.97 -3.42
N LEU A 78 8.58 15.82 -2.74
CA LEU A 78 8.33 15.73 -1.31
C LEU A 78 9.64 15.49 -0.57
N ASP A 79 9.95 16.34 0.40
CA ASP A 79 11.08 16.17 1.30
C ASP A 79 10.89 14.95 2.22
N TRP A 80 11.94 14.52 2.89
CA TRP A 80 11.90 13.35 3.78
C TRP A 80 10.88 13.51 4.91
N ARG A 81 10.79 14.70 5.50
CA ARG A 81 9.85 14.99 6.59
C ARG A 81 8.41 14.79 6.16
N THR A 82 8.06 15.23 4.97
CA THR A 82 6.71 15.06 4.41
C THR A 82 6.46 13.59 4.04
N ARG A 83 7.44 12.90 3.46
CA ARG A 83 7.33 11.46 3.12
C ARG A 83 7.16 10.59 4.37
N SER A 84 7.94 10.83 5.42
CA SER A 84 7.83 10.08 6.68
C SER A 84 6.49 10.31 7.38
N LYS A 85 5.96 11.55 7.34
CA LYS A 85 4.62 11.87 7.83
C LYS A 85 3.53 11.12 7.05
N ILE A 86 3.61 11.13 5.71
CA ILE A 86 2.68 10.42 4.83
C ILE A 86 2.67 8.92 5.15
N ALA A 87 3.83 8.28 5.26
CA ALA A 87 3.93 6.87 5.61
C ALA A 87 3.28 6.57 6.97
N LEU A 88 3.51 7.41 7.96
CA LEU A 88 2.90 7.29 9.28
C LEU A 88 1.37 7.48 9.24
N ASP A 89 0.88 8.43 8.46
CA ASP A 89 -0.54 8.68 8.25
C ASP A 89 -1.24 7.45 7.65
N ILE A 90 -0.64 6.82 6.62
CA ILE A 90 -1.15 5.59 6.01
C ILE A 90 -1.20 4.46 7.05
N ALA A 91 -0.11 4.28 7.80
CA ALA A 91 -0.03 3.24 8.83
C ALA A 91 -1.12 3.42 9.92
N LYS A 92 -1.38 4.67 10.35
CA LYS A 92 -2.45 5.00 11.30
C LYS A 92 -3.84 4.71 10.74
N GLY A 93 -4.09 5.05 9.47
CA GLY A 93 -5.33 4.72 8.78
C GLY A 93 -5.58 3.22 8.72
N LEU A 94 -4.58 2.43 8.33
CA LEU A 94 -4.66 0.97 8.29
C LEU A 94 -4.81 0.35 9.68
N SER A 95 -4.09 0.86 10.67
CA SER A 95 -4.23 0.40 12.07
C SER A 95 -5.66 0.59 12.57
N TYR A 96 -6.28 1.73 12.24
CA TYR A 96 -7.68 1.98 12.58
C TYR A 96 -8.64 1.00 11.88
N LEU A 97 -8.47 0.75 10.59
CA LEU A 97 -9.30 -0.21 9.85
C LEU A 97 -9.19 -1.62 10.41
N HIS A 98 -7.98 -2.04 10.80
CA HIS A 98 -7.71 -3.39 11.27
C HIS A 98 -8.08 -3.63 12.73
N GLU A 99 -7.95 -2.63 13.59
CA GLU A 99 -7.97 -2.79 15.05
C GLU A 99 -8.93 -1.82 15.74
N GLY A 100 -9.21 -0.65 15.16
CA GLY A 100 -10.02 0.42 15.73
C GLY A 100 -11.52 0.34 15.41
N CYS A 101 -11.91 -0.51 14.44
CA CYS A 101 -13.30 -0.70 14.06
C CYS A 101 -13.94 -1.87 14.82
N ASP A 102 -15.27 -1.85 14.99
CA ASP A 102 -16.02 -2.96 15.61
C ASP A 102 -15.82 -4.28 14.85
N GLN A 103 -15.81 -4.21 13.54
CA GLN A 103 -15.41 -5.27 12.63
C GLN A 103 -14.17 -4.84 11.88
N SER A 104 -13.17 -5.73 11.81
CA SER A 104 -11.94 -5.45 11.07
C SER A 104 -12.24 -5.29 9.58
N ILE A 105 -11.76 -4.21 8.98
CA ILE A 105 -11.91 -3.92 7.56
C ILE A 105 -10.57 -4.15 6.88
N LEU A 106 -10.56 -5.00 5.85
CA LEU A 106 -9.43 -5.21 4.95
C LEU A 106 -9.65 -4.37 3.71
N HIS A 107 -8.65 -3.58 3.31
CA HIS A 107 -8.77 -2.67 2.18
C HIS A 107 -8.55 -3.38 0.84
N LEU A 108 -7.53 -4.25 0.75
CA LEU A 108 -7.15 -5.11 -0.37
C LEU A 108 -6.63 -4.41 -1.64
N ASP A 109 -6.54 -3.07 -1.64
CA ASP A 109 -5.98 -2.30 -2.77
C ASP A 109 -5.14 -1.11 -2.30
N ILE A 110 -4.26 -1.34 -1.33
CA ILE A 110 -3.32 -0.32 -0.85
C ILE A 110 -2.21 -0.13 -1.88
N LYS A 111 -2.15 1.08 -2.43
CA LYS A 111 -1.17 1.54 -3.44
C LYS A 111 -1.11 3.06 -3.46
N PRO A 112 -0.05 3.69 -4.01
CA PRO A 112 0.09 5.15 -4.02
C PRO A 112 -1.07 5.89 -4.70
N GLN A 113 -1.70 5.32 -5.71
CA GLN A 113 -2.87 5.89 -6.41
C GLN A 113 -4.09 6.04 -5.51
N ASN A 114 -4.21 5.19 -4.48
CA ASN A 114 -5.32 5.19 -3.52
C ASN A 114 -4.99 5.93 -2.22
N ILE A 115 -3.83 6.58 -2.15
CA ILE A 115 -3.44 7.47 -1.05
C ILE A 115 -3.58 8.91 -1.53
N LEU A 116 -4.58 9.61 -1.02
CA LEU A 116 -4.85 10.99 -1.41
C LEU A 116 -4.27 11.97 -0.38
N LEU A 117 -3.87 13.15 -0.85
CA LEU A 117 -3.21 14.17 -0.05
C LEU A 117 -4.09 15.43 0.06
N ASP A 118 -4.34 15.86 1.28
CA ASP A 118 -5.05 17.10 1.53
C ASP A 118 -4.16 18.34 1.33
N VAL A 119 -4.69 19.53 1.61
CA VAL A 119 -3.96 20.80 1.43
C VAL A 119 -2.66 20.89 2.26
N GLU A 120 -2.57 20.17 3.37
CA GLU A 120 -1.39 20.13 4.26
C GLU A 120 -0.50 18.90 4.01
N PHE A 121 -0.69 18.18 2.90
CA PHE A 121 -0.04 16.91 2.60
C PHE A 121 -0.29 15.83 3.66
N LYS A 122 -1.42 15.88 4.35
CA LYS A 122 -1.86 14.79 5.20
C LYS A 122 -2.42 13.69 4.33
N ALA A 123 -1.92 12.46 4.54
CA ALA A 123 -2.36 11.33 3.74
C ALA A 123 -3.67 10.74 4.26
N LYS A 124 -4.55 10.40 3.31
CA LYS A 124 -5.81 9.71 3.56
C LYS A 124 -5.99 8.56 2.59
N ILE A 125 -6.32 7.38 3.14
CA ILE A 125 -6.62 6.18 2.35
C ILE A 125 -7.99 6.37 1.69
N SER A 126 -8.09 6.01 0.41
CA SER A 126 -9.29 6.12 -0.43
C SER A 126 -9.55 4.84 -1.21
N ASP A 127 -10.69 4.76 -1.90
CA ASP A 127 -11.10 3.66 -2.77
C ASP A 127 -11.31 2.32 -2.05
N PHE A 128 -12.43 2.23 -1.33
CA PHE A 128 -12.85 1.04 -0.60
C PHE A 128 -13.66 0.04 -1.44
N GLY A 129 -13.60 0.15 -2.77
CA GLY A 129 -14.38 -0.69 -3.68
C GLY A 129 -14.04 -2.18 -3.65
N LEU A 130 -12.89 -2.55 -3.09
CA LEU A 130 -12.50 -3.95 -2.86
C LEU A 130 -12.55 -4.36 -1.39
N ALA A 131 -12.91 -3.44 -0.49
CA ALA A 131 -12.85 -3.67 0.95
C ALA A 131 -13.81 -4.78 1.39
N ILE A 132 -13.38 -5.54 2.38
CA ILE A 132 -14.18 -6.61 3.00
C ILE A 132 -14.12 -6.54 4.52
N PHE A 133 -15.19 -7.03 5.14
CA PHE A 133 -15.24 -7.19 6.60
C PHE A 133 -14.73 -8.56 6.99
N ALA A 134 -13.69 -8.60 7.82
CA ALA A 134 -13.21 -9.84 8.40
C ALA A 134 -14.07 -10.18 9.62
N ALA A 135 -14.92 -11.19 9.51
CA ALA A 135 -15.63 -11.71 10.67
C ALA A 135 -14.63 -12.27 11.68
N LYS A 136 -14.79 -11.93 12.97
CA LYS A 136 -13.97 -12.49 14.06
C LYS A 136 -14.07 -14.02 14.03
N GLY A 137 -12.99 -14.69 13.62
CA GLY A 137 -12.90 -16.16 13.60
C GLY A 137 -13.29 -16.85 12.28
N SER A 138 -13.59 -16.13 11.20
CA SER A 138 -13.92 -16.71 9.90
C SER A 138 -12.72 -16.64 8.95
N ASN A 139 -12.08 -17.79 8.72
CA ASN A 139 -11.07 -17.96 7.65
C ASN A 139 -11.69 -18.35 6.29
N ASN A 140 -13.00 -18.18 6.12
CA ASN A 140 -13.73 -18.66 4.95
C ASN A 140 -14.17 -17.53 4.01
N LEU A 141 -13.20 -16.83 3.43
CA LEU A 141 -13.45 -15.91 2.30
C LEU A 141 -13.11 -16.58 0.96
N ARG A 142 -13.53 -17.84 0.79
CA ARG A 142 -13.25 -18.66 -0.41
C ARG A 142 -13.94 -18.18 -1.70
N ASP A 143 -14.89 -17.24 -1.59
CA ASP A 143 -15.67 -16.75 -2.73
C ASP A 143 -15.23 -15.38 -3.24
N THR A 144 -14.15 -14.79 -2.72
CA THR A 144 -13.60 -13.55 -3.25
C THR A 144 -12.73 -13.88 -4.47
N ALA A 145 -13.19 -13.48 -5.65
CA ALA A 145 -12.36 -13.49 -6.85
C ALA A 145 -11.03 -12.75 -6.54
N LEU A 146 -9.91 -13.24 -7.08
CA LEU A 146 -8.60 -12.62 -6.94
C LEU A 146 -8.68 -11.16 -7.41
N ARG A 147 -8.68 -10.21 -6.48
CA ARG A 147 -8.80 -8.77 -6.73
C ARG A 147 -7.61 -8.07 -6.10
N GLY A 148 -7.20 -6.96 -6.67
CA GLY A 148 -6.07 -6.16 -6.21
C GLY A 148 -5.18 -5.74 -7.37
N THR A 149 -4.17 -4.94 -7.07
CA THR A 149 -3.25 -4.39 -8.08
C THR A 149 -1.95 -5.20 -8.10
N PRO A 150 -1.54 -5.75 -9.29
CA PRO A 150 -0.25 -6.42 -9.42
C PRO A 150 0.90 -5.56 -8.90
N GLY A 151 1.87 -6.19 -8.22
CA GLY A 151 2.99 -5.53 -7.56
C GLY A 151 2.75 -5.21 -6.08
N TYR A 152 1.48 -5.07 -5.65
CA TYR A 152 1.11 -4.81 -4.24
C TYR A 152 0.46 -6.01 -3.57
N MET A 153 0.16 -7.06 -4.32
CA MET A 153 -0.56 -8.24 -3.83
C MET A 153 0.38 -9.15 -3.03
N ALA A 154 -0.04 -9.51 -1.83
CA ALA A 154 0.68 -10.47 -1.00
C ALA A 154 0.67 -11.89 -1.60
N PRO A 155 1.76 -12.69 -1.42
CA PRO A 155 1.88 -14.03 -2.03
C PRO A 155 0.75 -14.99 -1.64
N GLU A 156 0.33 -14.97 -0.37
CA GLU A 156 -0.73 -15.82 0.13
C GLU A 156 -2.11 -15.50 -0.47
N TRP A 157 -2.29 -14.31 -1.03
CA TRP A 157 -3.53 -13.95 -1.74
C TRP A 157 -3.81 -14.90 -2.90
N LEU A 158 -2.75 -15.37 -3.58
CA LEU A 158 -2.87 -16.39 -4.65
C LEU A 158 -3.38 -17.74 -4.14
N ARG A 159 -3.29 -18.00 -2.83
CA ARG A 159 -3.79 -19.22 -2.17
C ARG A 159 -5.15 -19.02 -1.51
N TYR A 160 -5.79 -17.85 -1.76
CA TYR A 160 -7.05 -17.46 -1.13
C TYR A 160 -7.01 -17.41 0.41
N GLU A 161 -5.82 -17.17 0.98
CA GLU A 161 -5.65 -16.97 2.41
C GLU A 161 -5.80 -15.47 2.74
N VAL A 162 -7.01 -15.06 3.10
CA VAL A 162 -7.34 -13.66 3.32
C VAL A 162 -7.20 -13.29 4.78
N SER A 163 -6.31 -12.36 5.09
CA SER A 163 -6.12 -11.82 6.42
C SER A 163 -5.67 -10.35 6.36
N ARG A 164 -5.68 -9.67 7.51
CA ARG A 164 -5.13 -8.30 7.65
C ARG A 164 -3.68 -8.17 7.16
N LYS A 165 -2.95 -9.28 7.10
CA LYS A 165 -1.54 -9.31 6.68
C LYS A 165 -1.34 -9.04 5.19
N ILE A 166 -2.39 -9.12 4.38
CA ILE A 166 -2.38 -8.72 2.96
C ILE A 166 -2.17 -7.21 2.85
N ASP A 167 -2.95 -6.40 3.60
CA ASP A 167 -2.77 -4.94 3.60
C ASP A 167 -1.42 -4.52 4.20
N VAL A 168 -0.91 -5.28 5.18
CA VAL A 168 0.43 -5.05 5.74
C VAL A 168 1.51 -5.22 4.67
N TYR A 169 1.40 -6.27 3.85
CA TYR A 169 2.32 -6.50 2.74
C TYR A 169 2.27 -5.35 1.73
N SER A 170 1.06 -4.99 1.28
CA SER A 170 0.85 -3.87 0.35
C SER A 170 1.41 -2.55 0.90
N PHE A 171 1.21 -2.29 2.20
CA PHE A 171 1.81 -1.15 2.89
C PHE A 171 3.35 -1.20 2.86
N GLY A 172 3.95 -2.37 3.09
CA GLY A 172 5.41 -2.53 3.01
C GLY A 172 5.97 -2.15 1.64
N ILE A 173 5.30 -2.56 0.55
CA ILE A 173 5.64 -2.16 -0.81
C ILE A 173 5.53 -0.64 -0.99
N VAL A 174 4.40 -0.03 -0.58
CA VAL A 174 4.22 1.43 -0.65
C VAL A 174 5.30 2.17 0.16
N LEU A 175 5.70 1.63 1.31
CA LEU A 175 6.76 2.22 2.14
C LEU A 175 8.12 2.22 1.43
N LEU A 176 8.47 1.14 0.72
CA LEU A 176 9.68 1.10 -0.14
C LEU A 176 9.61 2.13 -1.27
N GLU A 177 8.44 2.31 -1.89
CA GLU A 177 8.23 3.31 -2.93
C GLU A 177 8.37 4.74 -2.40
N ILE A 178 7.85 5.01 -1.20
CA ILE A 178 8.01 6.32 -0.52
C ILE A 178 9.48 6.62 -0.25
N VAL A 179 10.26 5.62 0.18
CA VAL A 179 11.68 5.77 0.49
C VAL A 179 12.49 5.95 -0.80
N SER A 180 12.28 5.10 -1.79
CA SER A 180 13.13 5.01 -2.98
C SER A 180 12.73 5.97 -4.11
N GLY A 181 11.49 6.44 -4.15
CA GLY A 181 10.94 7.21 -5.26
C GLY A 181 10.79 6.39 -6.55
N LYS A 182 10.86 5.07 -6.48
CA LYS A 182 10.73 4.14 -7.62
C LYS A 182 9.49 3.29 -7.47
N GLN A 183 8.90 2.90 -8.61
CA GLN A 183 7.78 1.97 -8.61
C GLN A 183 8.23 0.56 -8.18
N ALA A 184 7.37 -0.14 -7.44
CA ALA A 184 7.66 -1.48 -6.92
C ALA A 184 8.11 -2.47 -8.01
N LEU A 185 7.52 -2.43 -9.19
CA LEU A 185 7.88 -3.28 -10.33
C LEU A 185 9.31 -3.02 -10.81
N GLU A 186 9.75 -1.76 -10.88
CA GLU A 186 11.13 -1.41 -11.26
C GLU A 186 12.16 -1.90 -10.22
N PHE A 187 11.74 -1.90 -8.94
CA PHE A 187 12.59 -2.35 -7.85
C PHE A 187 12.73 -3.87 -7.82
N LEU A 188 11.64 -4.60 -8.08
CA LEU A 188 11.64 -6.06 -8.15
C LEU A 188 12.42 -6.57 -9.37
N ASP A 189 12.29 -5.91 -10.53
CA ASP A 189 13.07 -6.24 -11.74
C ASP A 189 14.58 -6.04 -11.53
N ALA A 190 14.99 -5.01 -10.79
CA ALA A 190 16.42 -4.76 -10.50
C ALA A 190 17.04 -5.86 -9.62
N ILE A 191 16.24 -6.46 -8.73
CA ILE A 191 16.69 -7.59 -7.89
C ILE A 191 16.89 -8.86 -8.73
N ASP A 192 16.01 -9.10 -9.72
CA ASP A 192 16.05 -10.31 -10.56
C ASP A 192 17.25 -10.31 -11.53
N HIS A 193 17.65 -9.14 -12.04
CA HIS A 193 18.80 -9.01 -12.95
C HIS A 193 20.17 -9.20 -12.30
N HIS A 194 20.28 -9.09 -10.97
CA HIS A 194 21.52 -9.37 -10.25
C HIS A 194 21.70 -10.83 -9.87
N SER A 195 20.69 -11.68 -10.07
CA SER A 195 20.77 -13.12 -9.74
C SER A 195 21.47 -13.97 -10.80
N ASP A 196 21.73 -13.44 -12.01
CA ASP A 196 22.40 -14.15 -13.11
C ASP A 196 23.94 -14.03 -13.10
N SER A 197 24.53 -13.29 -12.17
CA SER A 197 25.97 -13.32 -11.93
C SER A 197 26.29 -14.48 -10.98
N ASP A 198 27.19 -15.40 -11.38
CA ASP A 198 27.70 -16.57 -10.63
C ASP A 198 28.31 -16.27 -9.26
N ASP A 199 28.21 -15.04 -8.80
CA ASP A 199 28.61 -14.61 -7.47
C ASP A 199 27.39 -14.80 -6.54
N HIS A 200 27.48 -15.77 -5.63
CA HIS A 200 26.48 -16.13 -4.61
C HIS A 200 26.13 -14.99 -3.62
N HIS A 201 26.16 -13.74 -4.05
CA HIS A 201 25.73 -12.60 -3.29
C HIS A 201 24.25 -12.34 -3.55
N HIS A 202 23.41 -12.95 -2.73
CA HIS A 202 22.00 -12.59 -2.59
C HIS A 202 21.92 -11.06 -2.36
N PRO A 203 21.11 -10.30 -3.13
CA PRO A 203 21.00 -8.83 -3.02
C PRO A 203 20.55 -8.33 -1.64
N PHE A 204 20.16 -9.22 -0.74
CA PHE A 204 19.81 -8.92 0.65
C PHE A 204 20.88 -9.36 1.68
N HIS A 205 22.11 -9.65 1.26
CA HIS A 205 23.27 -9.63 2.16
C HIS A 205 23.79 -8.20 2.40
N ALA A 206 22.98 -7.19 2.05
CA ALA A 206 23.29 -5.81 2.33
C ALA A 206 23.59 -5.62 3.82
N GLU A 207 24.73 -5.06 4.12
CA GLU A 207 25.00 -4.53 5.45
C GLU A 207 24.00 -3.40 5.73
N ARG A 208 23.74 -3.10 7.00
CA ARG A 208 22.80 -1.99 7.36
C ARG A 208 23.14 -0.66 6.71
N SER A 209 24.42 -0.42 6.42
CA SER A 209 24.93 0.74 5.68
C SER A 209 24.30 0.89 4.28
N ASP A 210 24.01 -0.24 3.63
CA ASP A 210 23.54 -0.26 2.24
C ASP A 210 22.04 0.09 2.13
N LEU A 211 21.28 -0.04 3.24
CA LEU A 211 19.85 0.27 3.25
C LEU A 211 19.56 1.76 2.97
N VAL A 212 20.50 2.63 3.34
CA VAL A 212 20.38 4.07 3.05
C VAL A 212 20.60 4.37 1.56
N GLU A 213 21.26 3.49 0.82
CA GLU A 213 21.44 3.64 -0.63
C GLU A 213 20.13 3.48 -1.40
N LEU A 214 19.11 2.84 -0.79
CA LEU A 214 17.75 2.76 -1.35
C LEU A 214 17.04 4.11 -1.37
N LEU A 215 17.53 5.10 -0.62
CA LEU A 215 16.90 6.41 -0.55
C LEU A 215 16.88 7.08 -1.93
N ASP A 216 15.75 7.69 -2.25
CA ASP A 216 15.56 8.51 -3.45
C ASP A 216 16.76 9.47 -3.64
N PRO A 217 17.48 9.37 -4.75
CA PRO A 217 18.64 10.24 -5.01
C PRO A 217 18.32 11.74 -4.94
N ARG A 218 17.07 12.13 -5.20
CA ARG A 218 16.60 13.53 -5.10
C ARG A 218 16.63 14.05 -3.68
N LEU A 219 16.59 13.16 -2.67
CA LEU A 219 16.71 13.52 -1.25
C LEU A 219 18.15 13.76 -0.81
N LYS A 220 19.16 13.42 -1.65
CA LYS A 220 20.57 13.70 -1.36
C LYS A 220 20.77 15.21 -1.29
N GLY A 221 21.25 15.70 -0.15
CA GLY A 221 21.43 17.14 0.12
C GLY A 221 20.33 17.77 0.97
N TRP A 222 19.24 17.06 1.22
CA TRP A 222 18.20 17.47 2.17
C TRP A 222 18.50 16.97 3.59
N SER A 223 17.95 17.65 4.59
CA SER A 223 18.10 17.23 6.00
C SER A 223 17.26 15.99 6.28
N TYR A 224 17.89 14.87 6.59
CA TYR A 224 17.26 13.64 7.06
C TYR A 224 18.16 12.91 8.06
N SER A 225 17.57 12.04 8.88
CA SER A 225 18.32 11.15 9.77
C SER A 225 18.52 9.81 9.09
N SER A 226 19.79 9.39 8.88
CA SER A 226 20.10 8.07 8.31
C SER A 226 19.50 6.94 9.13
N SER A 227 19.46 7.06 10.47
CA SER A 227 18.84 6.07 11.34
C SER A 227 17.30 6.03 11.20
N GLU A 228 16.67 7.15 10.82
CA GLU A 228 15.24 7.16 10.51
C GLU A 228 14.95 6.48 9.19
N VAL A 229 15.72 6.77 8.14
CA VAL A 229 15.62 6.10 6.83
C VAL A 229 15.83 4.59 6.99
N GLU A 230 16.89 4.17 7.67
CA GLU A 230 17.18 2.76 7.97
C GLU A 230 15.98 2.11 8.67
N ARG A 231 15.41 2.76 9.69
CA ARG A 231 14.23 2.26 10.41
C ARG A 231 13.05 2.05 9.48
N PHE A 232 12.76 2.98 8.57
CA PHE A 232 11.65 2.88 7.61
C PHE A 232 11.85 1.72 6.65
N VAL A 233 13.07 1.54 6.12
CA VAL A 233 13.40 0.39 5.27
C VAL A 233 13.23 -0.92 6.02
N LEU A 234 13.77 -1.04 7.25
CA LEU A 234 13.62 -2.26 8.07
C LEU A 234 12.14 -2.57 8.36
N VAL A 235 11.32 -1.56 8.66
CA VAL A 235 9.88 -1.74 8.85
C VAL A 235 9.23 -2.27 7.56
N ALA A 236 9.58 -1.71 6.40
CA ALA A 236 9.07 -2.20 5.12
C ALA A 236 9.44 -3.67 4.88
N LEU A 237 10.70 -4.05 5.13
CA LEU A 237 11.17 -5.44 5.02
C LEU A 237 10.45 -6.39 5.99
N CYS A 238 10.13 -5.94 7.20
CA CYS A 238 9.29 -6.72 8.12
C CYS A 238 7.86 -6.92 7.58
N CYS A 239 7.31 -5.90 6.89
CA CYS A 239 5.95 -5.96 6.34
C CYS A 239 5.84 -6.88 5.12
N ILE A 240 6.88 -7.04 4.31
CA ILE A 240 6.87 -7.84 3.07
C ILE A 240 7.41 -9.27 3.26
N GLN A 241 7.52 -9.77 4.50
CA GLN A 241 7.91 -11.16 4.74
C GLN A 241 6.95 -12.13 4.06
N ASP A 242 7.48 -13.25 3.53
CA ASP A 242 6.69 -14.29 2.84
C ASP A 242 5.66 -14.92 3.74
N ASP A 243 6.09 -15.29 4.96
CA ASP A 243 5.20 -15.80 5.98
C ASP A 243 4.34 -14.65 6.56
N PRO A 244 3.00 -14.65 6.34
CA PRO A 244 2.13 -13.66 6.91
C PRO A 244 2.23 -13.55 8.45
N SER A 245 2.56 -14.65 9.12
CA SER A 245 2.69 -14.67 10.58
C SER A 245 3.90 -13.88 11.08
N ALA A 246 4.96 -13.78 10.27
CA ALA A 246 6.17 -13.02 10.57
C ALA A 246 5.97 -11.50 10.41
N ARG A 247 4.96 -11.07 9.64
CA ARG A 247 4.67 -9.64 9.46
C ARG A 247 4.08 -9.04 10.73
N PRO A 248 4.46 -7.80 11.12
CA PRO A 248 3.85 -7.11 12.27
C PRO A 248 2.36 -6.80 12.03
N GLY A 249 1.58 -6.54 13.09
CA GLY A 249 0.28 -5.87 12.97
C GLY A 249 0.47 -4.37 12.75
N MET A 250 -0.51 -3.68 12.14
CA MET A 250 -0.38 -2.26 11.81
C MET A 250 -0.19 -1.36 13.04
N GLY A 251 -0.76 -1.70 14.19
CA GLY A 251 -0.51 -0.97 15.44
C GLY A 251 0.95 -1.03 15.90
N ASN A 252 1.65 -2.15 15.65
CA ASN A 252 3.09 -2.25 15.89
C ASN A 252 3.90 -1.52 14.83
N VAL A 253 3.48 -1.55 13.56
CA VAL A 253 4.11 -0.77 12.47
C VAL A 253 4.12 0.72 12.82
N VAL A 254 3.00 1.28 13.30
CA VAL A 254 2.93 2.67 13.76
C VAL A 254 3.99 2.95 14.83
N LYS A 255 4.07 2.11 15.87
CA LYS A 255 5.04 2.28 16.96
C LYS A 255 6.50 2.16 16.49
N MET A 256 6.76 1.26 15.53
CA MET A 256 8.09 1.11 14.92
C MET A 256 8.49 2.34 14.11
N LEU A 257 7.58 2.87 13.27
CA LEU A 257 7.82 4.09 12.49
C LEU A 257 8.03 5.31 13.38
N GLU A 258 7.29 5.44 14.48
CA GLU A 258 7.48 6.50 15.49
C GLU A 258 8.76 6.32 16.33
N GLY A 259 9.44 5.16 16.24
CA GLY A 259 10.62 4.84 17.05
C GLY A 259 10.30 4.42 18.50
N ASN A 260 9.02 4.17 18.80
CA ASN A 260 8.53 3.75 20.13
C ASN A 260 8.60 2.23 20.34
N LEU A 261 8.91 1.47 19.28
CA LEU A 261 9.11 0.03 19.31
C LEU A 261 10.34 -0.30 18.46
N ALA A 262 11.23 -1.14 19.00
CA ALA A 262 12.38 -1.62 18.24
C ALA A 262 11.92 -2.44 17.02
N VAL A 263 12.56 -2.20 15.87
CA VAL A 263 12.29 -2.99 14.66
C VAL A 263 13.10 -4.28 14.73
N PRO A 264 12.47 -5.46 14.63
CA PRO A 264 13.19 -6.71 14.47
C PRO A 264 14.11 -6.64 13.25
N ASP A 265 15.24 -7.33 13.28
CA ASP A 265 16.10 -7.41 12.11
C ASP A 265 15.60 -8.55 11.19
N PRO A 266 14.92 -8.24 10.07
CA PRO A 266 14.38 -9.26 9.19
C PRO A 266 15.48 -10.04 8.46
N LEU A 267 16.68 -9.47 8.32
CA LEU A 267 17.83 -10.09 7.65
C LEU A 267 18.44 -11.22 8.49
N ILE A 268 18.37 -11.13 9.81
CA ILE A 268 18.83 -12.20 10.73
C ILE A 268 17.87 -13.39 10.67
N SER A 269 16.57 -13.15 10.62
CA SER A 269 15.56 -14.22 10.59
C SER A 269 15.67 -15.08 9.33
N GLN A 270 16.08 -14.53 8.21
CA GLN A 270 16.27 -15.26 6.95
C GLN A 270 17.54 -16.11 6.93
N ARG A 271 18.57 -15.79 7.72
CA ARG A 271 19.79 -16.62 7.79
C ARG A 271 19.55 -18.00 8.39
N TYR A 272 18.45 -18.20 9.13
CA TYR A 272 18.07 -19.49 9.74
C TYR A 272 17.01 -20.27 8.95
N GLN A 273 16.37 -19.62 7.96
CA GLN A 273 15.41 -20.27 7.07
C GLN A 273 15.90 -20.09 5.64
N SER A 274 16.55 -21.10 5.10
CA SER A 274 17.06 -21.13 3.73
C SER A 274 15.88 -21.24 2.73
N THR A 275 15.11 -20.18 2.61
CA THR A 275 14.12 -20.03 1.55
C THR A 275 14.18 -18.61 1.04
N ALA A 276 14.56 -18.50 -0.23
CA ALA A 276 14.67 -17.27 -1.00
C ALA A 276 13.43 -16.38 -0.85
N ILE A 277 13.61 -15.06 -1.00
CA ILE A 277 12.53 -14.12 -1.37
C ILE A 277 11.71 -14.77 -2.47
N PRO A 278 10.36 -14.61 -2.49
CA PRO A 278 9.52 -15.42 -3.34
C PRO A 278 9.90 -15.30 -4.81
N PHE A 279 10.78 -16.20 -5.23
CA PHE A 279 11.12 -16.44 -6.63
C PHE A 279 9.84 -16.64 -7.49
N GLY A 280 8.71 -17.01 -6.83
CA GLY A 280 7.43 -17.21 -7.46
C GLY A 280 6.72 -15.95 -7.94
N ILE A 281 6.90 -14.81 -7.28
CA ILE A 281 6.15 -13.59 -7.64
C ILE A 281 6.86 -12.82 -8.74
N ALA A 282 8.16 -12.62 -8.64
CA ALA A 282 8.96 -11.99 -9.69
C ALA A 282 8.88 -12.82 -10.99
N SER A 283 9.07 -14.13 -10.92
CA SER A 283 8.95 -15.06 -12.06
C SER A 283 7.54 -15.12 -12.66
N PHE A 284 6.49 -15.15 -11.82
CA PHE A 284 5.10 -15.20 -12.28
C PHE A 284 4.65 -13.89 -12.94
N LEU A 285 5.01 -12.73 -12.36
CA LEU A 285 4.68 -11.43 -12.91
C LEU A 285 5.50 -11.15 -14.19
N ALA A 286 6.78 -11.48 -14.22
CA ALA A 286 7.62 -11.36 -15.41
C ALA A 286 7.14 -12.25 -16.56
N SER A 287 6.65 -13.48 -16.29
CA SER A 287 6.10 -14.37 -17.32
C SER A 287 4.80 -13.84 -17.93
N ARG A 288 3.90 -13.26 -17.11
CA ARG A 288 2.63 -12.70 -17.60
C ARG A 288 2.81 -11.38 -18.36
N LEU A 289 3.73 -10.51 -17.94
CA LEU A 289 4.02 -9.25 -18.63
C LEU A 289 4.71 -9.49 -19.98
N ARG A 290 5.54 -10.56 -20.14
CA ARG A 290 6.09 -10.98 -21.42
C ARG A 290 5.02 -11.53 -22.37
N SER A 291 4.03 -12.25 -21.85
CA SER A 291 2.91 -12.78 -22.64
C SER A 291 1.99 -11.67 -23.19
N SER A 292 1.83 -10.56 -22.46
CA SER A 292 1.02 -9.40 -22.89
C SER A 292 1.68 -8.52 -23.96
N LYS A 293 3.03 -8.55 -24.10
CA LYS A 293 3.75 -7.79 -25.12
C LYS A 293 3.83 -8.51 -26.48
N ASN A 294 3.48 -9.80 -26.55
CA ASN A 294 3.51 -10.61 -27.78
C ASN A 294 2.15 -10.74 -28.47
N THR A 295 1.15 -9.93 -28.09
CA THR A 295 -0.19 -9.89 -28.70
C THR A 295 -0.51 -8.47 -29.23
N HIS A 296 0.43 -7.88 -29.96
CA HIS A 296 0.15 -6.76 -30.86
C HIS A 296 1.01 -6.88 -32.10
#